data_bcfa4eadcf49d0bfef7fa2212f9c9257
#
_entry.id   bcfa4eadcf49d0bfef7fa2212f9c9257
#
_cell.length_a   1.000
_cell.length_b   1.000
_cell.length_c   1.000
_cell.angle_alpha   90.00
_cell.angle_beta   90.00
_cell.angle_gamma   90.00
#
_symmetry.space_group_name_H-M   'P 1'
#
loop_
_entity.id
_entity.type
_entity.pdbx_description
1 polymer ?
#
loop_
_entity_poly.entity_id
_entity_poly.type
_entity_poly.pdbx_seq_one_letter_code
_entity_poly.pdbx_strand_id
1 'polypeptide(L)'
;MTVRLNENALSHAKGLLRQSKVTHDERDDWSKHAPTADQENDFIEKNGMAEYARWHLGEDTEKTDGTKGRYLFPYGDFKTLHRCAVISGESRAGQYKHASIERALKELLEKIDAKTDTK
;
A
#
# COMPACT_ATOMS: atom_id res chain seq x y z
N MET A 1 -12.55 -4.84 15.45
CA MET A 1 -11.79 -4.22 14.33
C MET A 1 -12.37 -4.72 13.00
N THR A 2 -12.84 -3.81 12.17
CA THR A 2 -13.40 -4.15 10.86
C THR A 2 -12.52 -3.57 9.76
N VAL A 3 -11.66 -4.42 9.21
CA VAL A 3 -10.72 -4.02 8.17
C VAL A 3 -11.20 -4.56 6.83
N ARG A 4 -11.29 -3.68 5.83
CA ARG A 4 -11.72 -4.05 4.49
C ARG A 4 -10.73 -3.57 3.44
N LEU A 5 -10.82 -4.14 2.25
CA LEU A 5 -10.01 -3.71 1.11
C LEU A 5 -10.46 -2.32 0.67
N ASN A 6 -9.49 -1.42 0.51
CA ASN A 6 -9.72 -0.09 -0.06
C ASN A 6 -9.55 -0.19 -1.58
N GLU A 7 -10.65 -0.29 -2.30
CA GLU A 7 -10.61 -0.51 -3.75
C GLU A 7 -10.06 0.70 -4.52
N ASN A 8 -10.24 1.90 -4.01
CA ASN A 8 -9.65 3.10 -4.61
C ASN A 8 -8.12 3.02 -4.58
N ALA A 9 -7.58 2.54 -3.46
CA ALA A 9 -6.14 2.35 -3.33
C ALA A 9 -5.64 1.27 -4.29
N LEU A 10 -6.39 0.19 -4.44
CA LEU A 10 -6.01 -0.88 -5.36
C LEU A 10 -5.97 -0.37 -6.80
N SER A 11 -6.95 0.41 -7.21
CA SER A 11 -6.96 1.04 -8.55
C SER A 11 -5.76 1.96 -8.73
N HIS A 12 -5.42 2.72 -7.70
CA HIS A 12 -4.28 3.63 -7.72
C HIS A 12 -2.97 2.84 -7.86
N ALA A 13 -2.82 1.76 -7.09
CA ALA A 13 -1.64 0.90 -7.16
C ALA A 13 -1.48 0.29 -8.56
N LYS A 14 -2.57 -0.18 -9.15
CA LYS A 14 -2.56 -0.72 -10.52
C LYS A 14 -2.16 0.34 -11.54
N GLY A 15 -2.60 1.58 -11.31
CA GLY A 15 -2.22 2.70 -12.17
C GLY A 15 -0.72 3.00 -12.11
N LEU A 16 -0.14 2.98 -10.91
CA LEU A 16 1.30 3.15 -10.74
C LEU A 16 2.07 2.04 -11.47
N LEU A 17 1.57 0.82 -11.36
CA LEU A 17 2.17 -0.32 -12.02
C LEU A 17 2.18 -0.16 -13.54
N ARG A 18 1.05 0.30 -14.13
CA ARG A 18 0.96 0.56 -15.56
C ARG A 18 1.91 1.67 -16.02
N GLN A 19 2.16 2.65 -15.15
CA GLN A 19 3.06 3.77 -15.42
C GLN A 19 4.52 3.43 -15.13
N SER A 20 4.80 2.22 -14.70
CA SER A 20 6.14 1.76 -14.29
C SER A 20 6.71 2.54 -13.12
N LYS A 21 5.85 3.09 -12.28
CA LYS A 21 6.24 3.79 -11.06
C LYS A 21 6.36 2.80 -9.91
N VAL A 22 7.32 1.91 -10.01
CA VAL A 22 7.54 0.81 -9.08
C VAL A 22 9.01 0.74 -8.69
N THR A 23 9.27 0.59 -7.40
CA THR A 23 10.61 0.33 -6.89
C THR A 23 10.71 -1.18 -6.61
N HIS A 24 11.65 -1.85 -7.29
CA HIS A 24 11.86 -3.30 -7.19
C HIS A 24 12.85 -3.61 -6.08
N ASP A 25 12.44 -3.38 -4.83
CA ASP A 25 13.29 -3.65 -3.68
C ASP A 25 13.01 -5.04 -3.09
N GLU A 26 13.82 -5.41 -2.13
CA GLU A 26 13.84 -6.75 -1.57
C GLU A 26 13.00 -6.85 -0.31
N ARG A 27 12.68 -8.10 0.07
CA ARG A 27 12.03 -8.38 1.35
C ARG A 27 12.83 -7.70 2.48
N ASP A 28 12.13 -7.17 3.46
CA ASP A 28 12.68 -6.52 4.66
C ASP A 28 13.22 -5.10 4.43
N ASP A 29 13.16 -4.59 3.20
CA ASP A 29 13.58 -3.20 2.92
C ASP A 29 12.53 -2.15 3.29
N TRP A 30 11.27 -2.58 3.51
CA TRP A 30 10.19 -1.62 3.74
C TRP A 30 10.43 -0.72 4.95
N SER A 31 11.01 -1.25 6.02
CA SER A 31 11.31 -0.43 7.20
C SER A 31 12.28 0.71 6.90
N LYS A 32 13.09 0.57 5.85
CA LYS A 32 14.05 1.61 5.43
C LYS A 32 13.41 2.63 4.49
N HIS A 33 12.35 2.25 3.79
CA HIS A 33 11.73 3.08 2.74
C HIS A 33 10.38 3.65 3.14
N ALA A 34 9.75 3.12 4.19
CA ALA A 34 8.44 3.59 4.63
C ALA A 34 8.52 5.06 5.04
N PRO A 35 7.51 5.87 4.67
CA PRO A 35 7.49 7.26 5.08
C PRO A 35 7.49 7.39 6.60
N THR A 36 8.20 8.42 7.10
CA THR A 36 8.16 8.74 8.53
C THR A 36 6.85 9.44 8.86
N ALA A 37 6.54 9.55 10.16
CA ALA A 37 5.34 10.27 10.62
C ALA A 37 5.33 11.71 10.11
N ASP A 38 6.49 12.38 10.10
CA ASP A 38 6.59 13.75 9.59
C ASP A 38 6.32 13.82 8.10
N GLN A 39 6.82 12.85 7.33
CA GLN A 39 6.58 12.79 5.89
C GLN A 39 5.10 12.54 5.59
N GLU A 40 4.46 11.68 6.38
CA GLU A 40 3.02 11.42 6.27
C GLU A 40 2.21 12.68 6.54
N ASN A 41 2.55 13.38 7.61
CA ASN A 41 1.85 14.62 7.99
C ASN A 41 2.01 15.69 6.91
N ASP A 42 3.20 15.84 6.35
CA ASP A 42 3.45 16.77 5.26
C ASP A 42 2.63 16.43 4.03
N PHE A 43 2.56 15.15 3.70
CA PHE A 43 1.76 14.70 2.55
C PHE A 43 0.28 15.01 2.74
N ILE A 44 -0.25 14.75 3.92
CA ILE A 44 -1.66 15.02 4.24
C ILE A 44 -1.93 16.52 4.16
N GLU A 45 -1.03 17.34 4.71
CA GLU A 45 -1.20 18.79 4.69
C GLU A 45 -1.24 19.34 3.27
N LYS A 46 -0.40 18.82 2.38
CA LYS A 46 -0.30 19.29 1.00
C LYS A 46 -1.37 18.70 0.07
N ASN A 47 -1.78 17.46 0.31
CA ASN A 47 -2.61 16.70 -0.63
C ASN A 47 -3.95 16.26 -0.05
N GLY A 48 -4.12 16.28 1.26
CA GLY A 48 -5.35 15.88 1.93
C GLY A 48 -5.40 14.41 2.32
N MET A 49 -6.32 14.09 3.23
CA MET A 49 -6.48 12.74 3.76
C MET A 49 -6.96 11.76 2.69
N ALA A 50 -7.78 12.21 1.74
CA ALA A 50 -8.25 11.34 0.66
C ALA A 50 -7.10 10.80 -0.19
N GLU A 51 -6.11 11.64 -0.46
CA GLU A 51 -4.92 11.20 -1.20
C GLU A 51 -4.06 10.27 -0.35
N TYR A 52 -3.92 10.54 0.94
CA TYR A 52 -3.22 9.65 1.86
C TYR A 52 -3.85 8.25 1.86
N ALA A 53 -5.18 8.19 1.89
CA ALA A 53 -5.92 6.92 1.89
C ALA A 53 -5.62 6.07 0.65
N ARG A 54 -5.37 6.69 -0.48
CA ARG A 54 -5.10 5.98 -1.75
C ARG A 54 -3.80 5.17 -1.72
N TRP A 55 -2.93 5.44 -0.76
CA TRP A 55 -1.66 4.72 -0.61
C TRP A 55 -1.75 3.56 0.39
N HIS A 56 -2.99 3.21 0.83
CA HIS A 56 -3.21 2.17 1.83
C HIS A 56 -4.29 1.21 1.35
N LEU A 57 -3.97 -0.07 1.26
CA LEU A 57 -4.91 -1.09 0.74
C LEU A 57 -5.93 -1.54 1.77
N GLY A 58 -5.73 -1.23 3.04
CA GLY A 58 -6.68 -1.57 4.09
C GLY A 58 -7.31 -0.34 4.72
N GLU A 59 -8.56 -0.49 5.14
CA GLU A 59 -9.30 0.56 5.82
C GLU A 59 -10.06 -0.05 6.99
N ASP A 60 -9.80 0.46 8.21
CA ASP A 60 -10.53 0.03 9.41
C ASP A 60 -11.74 0.95 9.57
N THR A 61 -12.92 0.43 9.23
CA THR A 61 -14.15 1.22 9.21
C THR A 61 -14.65 1.60 10.60
N GLU A 62 -14.08 1.03 11.66
CA GLU A 62 -14.43 1.40 13.03
C GLU A 62 -13.63 2.58 13.56
N LYS A 63 -12.58 3.00 12.84
CA LYS A 63 -11.80 4.17 13.21
C LYS A 63 -12.43 5.43 12.62
N THR A 64 -12.16 6.55 13.28
CA THR A 64 -12.72 7.85 12.87
C THR A 64 -12.24 8.25 11.48
N ASP A 65 -13.18 8.72 10.64
CA ASP A 65 -12.87 9.28 9.34
C ASP A 65 -11.87 10.43 9.50
N GLY A 66 -10.95 10.52 8.54
CA GLY A 66 -9.98 11.61 8.54
C GLY A 66 -8.82 11.44 9.50
N THR A 67 -8.62 10.25 10.06
CA THR A 67 -7.47 9.95 10.91
C THR A 67 -6.55 8.96 10.21
N LYS A 68 -5.24 9.06 10.48
CA LYS A 68 -4.26 8.14 9.91
C LYS A 68 -4.49 6.69 10.34
N GLY A 69 -4.98 6.49 11.57
CA GLY A 69 -5.21 5.16 12.11
C GLY A 69 -6.27 4.35 11.38
N ARG A 70 -7.12 5.02 10.60
CA ARG A 70 -8.14 4.34 9.80
C ARG A 70 -7.53 3.57 8.63
N TYR A 71 -6.35 3.98 8.13
CA TYR A 71 -5.74 3.43 6.92
C TYR A 71 -4.54 2.54 7.24
N LEU A 72 -4.55 1.33 6.68
CA LEU A 72 -3.61 0.26 6.97
C LEU A 72 -3.03 -0.30 5.67
N PHE A 73 -1.96 -1.05 5.78
CA PHE A 73 -1.33 -1.71 4.64
C PHE A 73 -0.83 -0.73 3.58
N PRO A 74 0.12 0.15 3.97
CA PRO A 74 0.75 1.04 2.99
C PRO A 74 1.57 0.24 1.99
N TYR A 75 1.59 0.68 0.73
CA TYR A 75 2.29 -0.04 -0.32
C TYR A 75 3.31 0.83 -1.07
N GLY A 76 3.51 2.05 -0.65
CA GLY A 76 4.43 2.94 -1.33
C GLY A 76 4.86 4.13 -0.49
N ASP A 77 5.71 4.97 -1.09
CA ASP A 77 6.33 6.11 -0.44
C ASP A 77 5.73 7.45 -0.88
N PHE A 78 4.50 7.44 -1.37
CA PHE A 78 3.78 8.60 -1.93
C PHE A 78 4.32 9.03 -3.29
N LYS A 79 5.19 8.23 -3.89
CA LYS A 79 5.74 8.47 -5.24
C LYS A 79 5.70 7.21 -6.08
N THR A 80 6.17 6.10 -5.52
CA THR A 80 6.22 4.82 -6.22
C THR A 80 5.66 3.71 -5.35
N LEU A 81 5.19 2.66 -6.02
CA LEU A 81 4.81 1.41 -5.41
C LEU A 81 6.09 0.65 -5.04
N HIS A 82 6.21 0.19 -3.80
CA HIS A 82 7.39 -0.55 -3.34
C HIS A 82 7.10 -2.04 -3.26
N ARG A 83 7.89 -2.84 -3.96
CA ARG A 83 7.76 -4.30 -3.92
C ARG A 83 7.88 -4.83 -2.49
N CYS A 84 8.82 -4.28 -1.72
CA CYS A 84 9.00 -4.71 -0.32
C CYS A 84 7.77 -4.44 0.55
N ALA A 85 7.05 -3.36 0.29
CA ALA A 85 5.82 -3.05 1.02
C ALA A 85 4.72 -4.05 0.68
N VAL A 86 4.63 -4.45 -0.58
CA VAL A 86 3.65 -5.45 -1.03
C VAL A 86 3.93 -6.81 -0.37
N ILE A 87 5.18 -7.22 -0.33
CA ILE A 87 5.58 -8.48 0.32
C ILE A 87 5.24 -8.45 1.81
N SER A 88 5.62 -7.38 2.49
CA SER A 88 5.36 -7.22 3.92
C SER A 88 3.86 -7.20 4.22
N GLY A 89 3.09 -6.48 3.40
CA GLY A 89 1.65 -6.38 3.56
C GLY A 89 0.94 -7.71 3.31
N GLU A 90 1.35 -8.46 2.30
CA GLU A 90 0.78 -9.77 2.01
C GLU A 90 0.95 -10.72 3.19
N SER A 91 2.17 -10.76 3.73
CA SER A 91 2.49 -11.59 4.88
C SER A 91 1.62 -11.23 6.09
N ARG A 92 1.50 -9.92 6.36
CA ARG A 92 0.71 -9.43 7.48
C ARG A 92 -0.79 -9.70 7.29
N ALA A 93 -1.30 -9.47 6.08
CA ALA A 93 -2.72 -9.73 5.78
C ALA A 93 -3.06 -11.21 5.95
N GLY A 94 -2.16 -12.10 5.53
CA GLY A 94 -2.33 -13.54 5.74
C GLY A 94 -2.32 -13.91 7.21
N GLN A 95 -1.41 -13.32 7.98
CA GLN A 95 -1.29 -13.55 9.42
C GLN A 95 -2.57 -13.16 10.17
N TYR A 96 -3.19 -12.05 9.78
CA TYR A 96 -4.41 -11.54 10.43
C TYR A 96 -5.68 -11.94 9.69
N LYS A 97 -5.58 -12.81 8.70
CA LYS A 97 -6.72 -13.39 7.96
C LYS A 97 -7.58 -12.35 7.24
N HIS A 98 -6.94 -11.31 6.71
CA HIS A 98 -7.62 -10.33 5.84
C HIS A 98 -7.53 -10.82 4.39
N ALA A 99 -8.37 -11.79 4.05
CA ALA A 99 -8.27 -12.53 2.79
C ALA A 99 -8.34 -11.65 1.55
N SER A 100 -9.22 -10.65 1.53
CA SER A 100 -9.37 -9.76 0.37
C SER A 100 -8.10 -8.95 0.12
N ILE A 101 -7.50 -8.44 1.20
CA ILE A 101 -6.30 -7.63 1.14
C ILE A 101 -5.11 -8.51 0.75
N GLU A 102 -5.00 -9.69 1.34
CA GLU A 102 -3.96 -10.66 1.01
C GLU A 102 -3.98 -10.99 -0.47
N ARG A 103 -5.17 -11.27 -1.01
CA ARG A 103 -5.35 -11.62 -2.42
C ARG A 103 -4.95 -10.46 -3.32
N ALA A 104 -5.34 -9.23 -2.97
CA ALA A 104 -4.99 -8.04 -3.74
C ALA A 104 -3.48 -7.82 -3.76
N LEU A 105 -2.82 -7.96 -2.62
CA LEU A 105 -1.38 -7.80 -2.52
C LEU A 105 -0.62 -8.88 -3.28
N LYS A 106 -1.10 -10.12 -3.21
CA LYS A 106 -0.53 -11.23 -3.95
C LYS A 106 -0.60 -10.99 -5.45
N GLU A 107 -1.75 -10.50 -5.93
CA GLU A 107 -1.93 -10.16 -7.34
C GLU A 107 -0.98 -9.03 -7.77
N LEU A 108 -0.84 -8.00 -6.95
CA LEU A 108 0.09 -6.91 -7.23
C LEU A 108 1.54 -7.43 -7.31
N LEU A 109 1.92 -8.30 -6.38
CA LEU A 109 3.28 -8.87 -6.38
C LEU A 109 3.54 -9.67 -7.64
N GLU A 110 2.57 -10.50 -8.07
CA GLU A 110 2.71 -11.28 -9.29
C GLU A 110 2.89 -10.37 -10.51
N LYS A 111 2.15 -9.25 -10.56
CA LYS A 111 2.26 -8.30 -11.67
C LYS A 111 3.58 -7.53 -11.65
N ILE A 112 4.08 -7.19 -10.47
CA ILE A 112 5.38 -6.54 -10.33
C ILE A 112 6.48 -7.48 -10.86
N ASP A 113 6.44 -8.73 -10.44
CA ASP A 113 7.46 -9.72 -10.81
C ASP A 113 7.36 -10.10 -12.29
N ALA A 114 6.16 -10.15 -12.84
CA ALA A 114 5.95 -10.40 -14.27
C ALA A 114 6.58 -9.28 -15.13
N LYS A 115 6.44 -8.02 -14.70
CA LYS A 115 7.06 -6.90 -15.42
C LYS A 115 8.58 -6.97 -15.36
N THR A 116 9.13 -7.43 -14.24
CA THR A 116 10.56 -7.60 -14.09
C THR A 116 11.08 -8.68 -15.03
N ASP A 117 10.31 -9.74 -15.21
CA ASP A 117 10.70 -10.89 -16.04
C ASP A 117 10.53 -10.65 -17.53
N THR A 118 9.82 -9.61 -17.92
CA THR A 118 9.52 -9.33 -19.34
C THR A 118 10.55 -8.43 -20.03
N LYS A 119 11.72 -8.36 -19.54
CA LYS A 119 12.77 -7.57 -20.16
C LYS A 119 13.23 -8.15 -21.48
#